data_4d7c048e91f49da7a695baa398fa6719
#
_entry.id   4d7c048e91f49da7a695baa398fa6719
#
_cell.length_a   1.000
_cell.length_b   1.000
_cell.length_c   1.000
_cell.angle_alpha   90.00
_cell.angle_beta   90.00
_cell.angle_gamma   90.00
#
_symmetry.space_group_name_H-M   'P 1'
#
loop_
_entity.id
_entity.type
_entity.pdbx_description
1 polymer ?
#
loop_
_entity_poly.entity_id
_entity_poly.type
_entity_poly.pdbx_seq_one_letter_code
_entity_poly.pdbx_strand_id
1 'polypeptide(L)'
;MKAYAVLSGGGVKGAALAGCLAAAGERDIEWVGCAGTSAGALIAALASVGFGGAAIGEKLKTDLHPRALVDDRGAQLDEVVKLRAQVRPLVTGNLFDRARALVALSRNAVLKAIGTDYGVYDGAYLEKAVGAMIRTGPLVAGKPSDTFQDLIAAACPQLKVVASNISTNRAVVFPDDAQMAVASAVRVSMGYPFVYRPMKTDQNQLLVDGGVASNLPCFVFAREHELTRHPIFAFGLVSAPAAAPDNYDALNYAEELLDTALAASDQLFVEIVPGVHYIRVPVPAGIGTFNIDVRSGDIDAMFNAGYVAATQFFNAYEPLRRAAVAGHKLQLQLQNVYGDPKLFQPALWGLQQMIQQRTQAQEVRVHVMLPTGRADRSRIVVYHFGFRPEDNDRDLELEEFAGCTGEANKNRLPAIADLVDAHQNYPRWGMAQPQQARVAPDRKSMLSVPVFRDSQSAPREAWPVVGILSVDSSTPLPETGWVQALGVERAPAVTTEVIDILTTFARVCARLLG
;
A
#
# COMPACT_ATOMS: atom_id res chain seq x y z
N MET A 1 -13.57 -6.16 10.59
CA MET A 1 -13.22 -6.32 9.14
C MET A 1 -12.00 -7.20 9.02
N LYS A 2 -12.01 -8.21 8.11
CA LYS A 2 -10.83 -9.05 7.84
C LYS A 2 -9.84 -8.36 6.92
N ALA A 3 -8.54 -8.44 7.22
CA ALA A 3 -7.48 -7.79 6.46
C ALA A 3 -6.13 -8.51 6.63
N TYR A 4 -5.18 -8.19 5.75
CA TYR A 4 -3.77 -8.58 5.86
C TYR A 4 -2.95 -7.38 6.34
N ALA A 5 -1.99 -7.61 7.25
CA ALA A 5 -1.02 -6.61 7.68
C ALA A 5 0.35 -6.89 7.06
N VAL A 6 0.96 -5.90 6.43
CA VAL A 6 2.34 -5.96 5.94
C VAL A 6 3.13 -4.84 6.59
N LEU A 7 4.22 -5.21 7.26
CA LEU A 7 4.99 -4.35 8.15
C LEU A 7 6.43 -4.20 7.62
N SER A 8 6.86 -2.95 7.43
CA SER A 8 8.21 -2.68 6.91
C SER A 8 9.30 -2.98 7.93
N GLY A 9 10.50 -3.20 7.45
CA GLY A 9 11.70 -3.15 8.26
C GLY A 9 11.98 -1.74 8.80
N GLY A 10 12.88 -1.63 9.76
CA GLY A 10 13.27 -0.33 10.31
C GLY A 10 13.97 -0.39 11.67
N GLY A 11 14.43 -1.55 12.11
CA GLY A 11 15.15 -1.72 13.37
C GLY A 11 14.33 -1.24 14.57
N VAL A 12 14.93 -0.40 15.41
CA VAL A 12 14.28 0.13 16.63
C VAL A 12 12.99 0.92 16.36
N LYS A 13 12.80 1.41 15.14
CA LYS A 13 11.62 2.15 14.69
C LYS A 13 10.35 1.29 14.65
N GLY A 14 10.48 -0.04 14.78
CA GLY A 14 9.35 -1.00 14.82
C GLY A 14 8.30 -0.69 15.88
N ALA A 15 8.61 0.09 16.92
CA ALA A 15 7.64 0.56 17.90
C ALA A 15 6.48 1.36 17.28
N ALA A 16 6.74 2.09 16.20
CA ALA A 16 5.69 2.81 15.48
C ALA A 16 4.70 1.86 14.79
N LEU A 17 5.18 0.70 14.30
CA LEU A 17 4.32 -0.34 13.72
C LEU A 17 3.38 -0.95 14.77
N ALA A 18 3.86 -1.13 16.02
CA ALA A 18 3.01 -1.56 17.13
C ALA A 18 1.89 -0.54 17.42
N GLY A 19 2.20 0.76 17.35
CA GLY A 19 1.19 1.83 17.45
C GLY A 19 0.13 1.75 16.32
N CYS A 20 0.54 1.45 15.11
CA CYS A 20 -0.39 1.24 13.99
C CYS A 20 -1.34 0.07 14.24
N LEU A 21 -0.82 -1.06 14.74
CA LEU A 21 -1.63 -2.24 15.05
C LEU A 21 -2.59 -1.95 16.23
N ALA A 22 -2.21 -1.11 17.19
CA ALA A 22 -3.10 -0.67 18.26
C ALA A 22 -4.30 0.13 17.72
N ALA A 23 -4.03 1.11 16.85
CA ALA A 23 -5.08 1.89 16.20
C ALA A 23 -6.02 1.05 15.33
N ALA A 24 -5.49 0.01 14.66
CA ALA A 24 -6.28 -0.95 13.89
C ALA A 24 -7.16 -1.83 14.80
N GLY A 25 -6.65 -2.27 15.93
CA GLY A 25 -7.39 -3.11 16.89
C GLY A 25 -8.62 -2.41 17.46
N GLU A 26 -8.57 -1.10 17.71
CA GLU A 26 -9.71 -0.29 18.15
C GLU A 26 -10.83 -0.17 17.11
N ARG A 27 -10.60 -0.60 15.89
CA ARG A 27 -11.55 -0.54 14.75
C ARG A 27 -12.04 -1.92 14.33
N ASP A 28 -11.93 -2.90 15.21
CA ASP A 28 -12.35 -4.29 14.96
C ASP A 28 -11.76 -4.86 13.65
N ILE A 29 -10.50 -4.52 13.35
CA ILE A 29 -9.78 -5.12 12.23
C ILE A 29 -9.24 -6.47 12.72
N GLU A 30 -9.73 -7.54 12.10
CA GLU A 30 -9.27 -8.91 12.31
C GLU A 30 -8.16 -9.22 11.31
N TRP A 31 -6.95 -9.44 11.80
CA TRP A 31 -5.84 -9.86 10.96
C TRP A 31 -6.00 -11.34 10.60
N VAL A 32 -6.16 -11.63 9.31
CA VAL A 32 -6.17 -13.02 8.78
C VAL A 32 -4.78 -13.46 8.31
N GLY A 33 -3.88 -12.52 8.16
CA GLY A 33 -2.46 -12.76 7.92
C GLY A 33 -1.63 -11.54 8.28
N CYS A 34 -0.42 -11.80 8.76
CA CYS A 34 0.59 -10.81 9.11
C CYS A 34 1.89 -11.14 8.39
N ALA A 35 2.52 -10.15 7.79
CA ALA A 35 3.83 -10.32 7.18
C ALA A 35 4.74 -9.15 7.51
N GLY A 36 6.04 -9.38 7.41
CA GLY A 36 6.99 -8.30 7.61
C GLY A 36 8.42 -8.67 7.31
N THR A 37 9.24 -7.65 7.35
CA THR A 37 10.68 -7.70 7.14
C THR A 37 11.40 -7.12 8.36
N SER A 38 12.50 -7.71 8.79
CA SER A 38 13.32 -7.21 9.90
C SER A 38 12.49 -6.95 11.17
N ALA A 39 12.51 -5.74 11.73
CA ALA A 39 11.65 -5.37 12.85
C ALA A 39 10.16 -5.63 12.57
N GLY A 40 9.70 -5.39 11.34
CA GLY A 40 8.33 -5.72 10.93
C GLY A 40 8.02 -7.21 11.02
N ALA A 41 8.99 -8.10 10.76
CA ALA A 41 8.84 -9.54 10.92
C ALA A 41 8.62 -9.93 12.40
N LEU A 42 9.36 -9.31 13.32
CA LEU A 42 9.16 -9.48 14.76
C LEU A 42 7.75 -9.06 15.18
N ILE A 43 7.31 -7.85 14.78
CA ILE A 43 5.98 -7.34 15.09
C ILE A 43 4.89 -8.22 14.46
N ALA A 44 5.07 -8.68 13.22
CA ALA A 44 4.14 -9.60 12.54
C ALA A 44 4.01 -10.94 13.27
N ALA A 45 5.13 -11.51 13.72
CA ALA A 45 5.14 -12.76 14.49
C ALA A 45 4.37 -12.61 15.82
N LEU A 46 4.59 -11.52 16.54
CA LEU A 46 3.87 -11.26 17.80
C LEU A 46 2.38 -11.01 17.57
N ALA A 47 2.02 -10.26 16.51
CA ALA A 47 0.63 -10.05 16.12
C ALA A 47 -0.06 -11.35 15.71
N SER A 48 0.63 -12.24 14.99
CA SER A 48 0.08 -13.54 14.56
C SER A 48 -0.25 -14.48 15.72
N VAL A 49 0.47 -14.39 16.84
CA VAL A 49 0.15 -15.18 18.04
C VAL A 49 -0.84 -14.47 18.98
N GLY A 50 -1.43 -13.35 18.53
CA GLY A 50 -2.56 -12.69 19.19
C GLY A 50 -2.20 -11.53 20.11
N PHE A 51 -0.96 -11.04 20.11
CA PHE A 51 -0.68 -9.80 20.83
C PHE A 51 -1.27 -8.59 20.10
N GLY A 52 -2.04 -7.78 20.81
CA GLY A 52 -2.47 -6.47 20.32
C GLY A 52 -1.32 -5.45 20.30
N GLY A 53 -1.45 -4.42 19.48
CA GLY A 53 -0.39 -3.42 19.30
C GLY A 53 0.09 -2.76 20.59
N ALA A 54 -0.81 -2.45 21.53
CA ALA A 54 -0.45 -1.90 22.84
C ALA A 54 0.44 -2.86 23.66
N ALA A 55 0.08 -4.16 23.70
CA ALA A 55 0.89 -5.17 24.38
C ALA A 55 2.26 -5.35 23.75
N ILE A 56 2.35 -5.28 22.41
CA ILE A 56 3.63 -5.31 21.68
C ILE A 56 4.47 -4.10 22.06
N GLY A 57 3.87 -2.89 22.10
CA GLY A 57 4.56 -1.66 22.50
C GLY A 57 5.19 -1.75 23.89
N GLU A 58 4.46 -2.30 24.87
CA GLU A 58 4.99 -2.51 26.23
C GLU A 58 6.13 -3.54 26.25
N LYS A 59 6.00 -4.64 25.48
CA LYS A 59 7.07 -5.66 25.37
C LYS A 59 8.35 -5.10 24.74
N LEU A 60 8.26 -4.15 23.82
CA LEU A 60 9.41 -3.47 23.25
C LEU A 60 10.17 -2.60 24.25
N LYS A 61 9.51 -2.15 25.32
CA LYS A 61 10.14 -1.42 26.43
C LYS A 61 10.83 -2.34 27.43
N THR A 62 10.30 -3.53 27.63
CA THR A 62 10.71 -4.46 28.68
C THR A 62 11.54 -5.62 28.12
N ASP A 63 10.87 -6.55 27.47
CA ASP A 63 11.43 -7.86 27.12
C ASP A 63 12.19 -7.85 25.78
N LEU A 64 11.78 -6.96 24.88
CA LEU A 64 12.32 -6.81 23.53
C LEU A 64 13.04 -5.48 23.34
N HIS A 65 13.55 -4.90 24.42
CA HIS A 65 14.35 -3.69 24.31
C HIS A 65 15.55 -3.94 23.38
N PRO A 66 15.87 -3.03 22.44
CA PRO A 66 16.91 -3.24 21.42
C PRO A 66 18.25 -3.74 21.97
N ARG A 67 18.74 -3.19 23.11
CA ARG A 67 19.95 -3.71 23.76
C ARG A 67 19.80 -5.14 24.29
N ALA A 68 18.62 -5.57 24.64
CA ALA A 68 18.37 -6.93 25.12
C ALA A 68 18.29 -7.96 23.98
N LEU A 69 18.09 -7.53 22.74
CA LEU A 69 18.03 -8.41 21.56
C LEU A 69 19.41 -8.68 20.96
N VAL A 70 20.42 -7.93 21.37
CA VAL A 70 21.79 -8.09 20.89
C VAL A 70 22.56 -8.97 21.88
N ASP A 71 23.30 -9.96 21.36
CA ASP A 71 24.22 -10.76 22.16
C ASP A 71 25.17 -9.84 22.95
N ASP A 72 25.63 -10.26 24.14
CA ASP A 72 26.47 -9.46 25.03
C ASP A 72 25.95 -8.05 25.40
N ARG A 73 24.66 -7.78 25.19
CA ARG A 73 24.00 -6.48 25.42
C ARG A 73 24.65 -5.32 24.67
N GLY A 74 25.23 -5.59 23.50
CA GLY A 74 25.78 -4.58 22.61
C GLY A 74 27.19 -4.12 22.94
N ALA A 75 27.94 -4.82 23.81
CA ALA A 75 29.32 -4.42 24.15
C ALA A 75 30.22 -4.38 22.91
N GLN A 76 30.08 -5.32 21.97
CA GLN A 76 30.83 -5.34 20.72
C GLN A 76 30.37 -4.23 19.75
N LEU A 77 29.08 -3.84 19.76
CA LEU A 77 28.60 -2.67 19.00
C LEU A 77 29.21 -1.37 19.52
N ASP A 78 29.34 -1.23 20.85
CA ASP A 78 30.06 -0.08 21.44
C ASP A 78 31.52 -0.05 20.98
N GLU A 79 32.15 -1.20 20.74
CA GLU A 79 33.47 -1.28 20.11
C GLU A 79 33.46 -0.89 18.63
N VAL A 80 32.43 -1.23 17.86
CA VAL A 80 32.28 -0.78 16.46
C VAL A 80 32.17 0.75 16.40
N VAL A 81 31.43 1.39 17.31
CA VAL A 81 31.35 2.84 17.41
C VAL A 81 32.70 3.45 17.74
N LYS A 82 33.45 2.84 18.65
CA LYS A 82 34.84 3.27 18.96
C LYS A 82 35.78 3.06 17.77
N LEU A 83 35.63 2.02 17.02
CA LEU A 83 36.36 1.74 15.77
C LEU A 83 36.14 2.83 14.73
N ARG A 84 34.94 3.39 14.61
CA ARG A 84 34.63 4.52 13.74
C ARG A 84 35.54 5.72 14.03
N ALA A 85 35.77 6.00 15.31
CA ALA A 85 36.72 7.04 15.73
C ALA A 85 38.18 6.68 15.39
N GLN A 86 38.55 5.40 15.37
CA GLN A 86 39.89 4.92 15.03
C GLN A 86 40.15 4.85 13.52
N VAL A 87 39.13 4.69 12.69
CA VAL A 87 39.24 4.71 11.21
C VAL A 87 39.44 6.13 10.67
N ARG A 88 38.88 7.14 11.35
CA ARG A 88 38.98 8.55 10.94
C ARG A 88 40.43 9.01 10.65
N PRO A 89 41.43 8.65 11.47
CA PRO A 89 42.83 9.00 11.20
C PRO A 89 43.44 8.34 9.95
N LEU A 90 42.87 7.23 9.44
CA LEU A 90 43.32 6.62 8.18
C LEU A 90 43.03 7.49 6.96
N VAL A 91 41.94 8.25 7.02
CA VAL A 91 41.50 9.12 5.91
C VAL A 91 42.11 10.54 6.06
N THR A 92 42.14 11.08 7.28
CA THR A 92 42.49 12.48 7.55
C THR A 92 43.86 12.68 8.22
N GLY A 93 44.49 11.59 8.73
CA GLY A 93 45.72 11.64 9.49
C GLY A 93 46.99 11.61 8.64
N ASN A 94 48.13 11.98 9.28
CA ASN A 94 49.46 11.87 8.71
C ASN A 94 49.90 10.39 8.61
N LEU A 95 51.05 10.11 7.98
CA LEU A 95 51.55 8.75 7.71
C LEU A 95 51.73 7.91 8.99
N PHE A 96 52.08 8.54 10.09
CA PHE A 96 52.29 7.87 11.39
C PHE A 96 50.96 7.53 12.06
N ASP A 97 50.00 8.42 12.00
CA ASP A 97 48.64 8.18 12.50
C ASP A 97 47.93 7.06 11.72
N ARG A 98 48.12 7.03 10.39
CA ARG A 98 47.64 5.98 9.52
C ARG A 98 48.23 4.60 9.84
N ALA A 99 49.56 4.55 10.04
CA ALA A 99 50.25 3.31 10.41
C ALA A 99 49.79 2.78 11.78
N ARG A 100 49.62 3.68 12.77
CA ARG A 100 49.14 3.35 14.11
C ARG A 100 47.69 2.88 14.10
N ALA A 101 46.83 3.51 13.31
CA ALA A 101 45.46 3.11 13.13
C ALA A 101 45.35 1.73 12.44
N LEU A 102 46.16 1.44 11.41
CA LEU A 102 46.23 0.14 10.73
C LEU A 102 46.62 -0.98 11.70
N VAL A 103 47.60 -0.78 12.57
CA VAL A 103 48.01 -1.78 13.57
C VAL A 103 46.91 -1.99 14.63
N ALA A 104 46.23 -0.93 15.07
CA ALA A 104 45.09 -1.05 15.99
C ALA A 104 43.92 -1.82 15.36
N LEU A 105 43.61 -1.55 14.11
CA LEU A 105 42.54 -2.22 13.35
C LEU A 105 42.86 -3.70 13.08
N SER A 106 44.11 -4.05 12.77
CA SER A 106 44.50 -5.44 12.50
C SER A 106 44.37 -6.38 13.72
N ARG A 107 44.35 -5.81 14.93
CA ARG A 107 44.19 -6.54 16.19
C ARG A 107 42.76 -6.55 16.73
N ASN A 108 41.84 -5.88 16.05
CA ASN A 108 40.49 -5.74 16.54
C ASN A 108 39.67 -7.01 16.25
N ALA A 109 39.12 -7.60 17.32
CA ALA A 109 38.33 -8.83 17.25
C ALA A 109 37.05 -8.67 16.40
N VAL A 110 36.46 -7.48 16.42
CA VAL A 110 35.23 -7.15 15.66
C VAL A 110 35.51 -7.12 14.16
N LEU A 111 36.60 -6.49 13.72
CA LEU A 111 36.98 -6.49 12.30
C LEU A 111 37.33 -7.91 11.80
N LYS A 112 37.95 -8.70 12.67
CA LYS A 112 38.22 -10.10 12.35
C LYS A 112 36.91 -10.89 12.17
N ALA A 113 35.94 -10.72 13.08
CA ALA A 113 34.62 -11.38 12.97
C ALA A 113 33.87 -10.97 11.70
N ILE A 114 33.89 -9.67 11.35
CA ILE A 114 33.30 -9.20 10.09
C ILE A 114 34.00 -9.80 8.87
N GLY A 115 35.33 -9.92 8.91
CA GLY A 115 36.12 -10.45 7.80
C GLY A 115 36.01 -11.97 7.63
N THR A 116 35.78 -12.73 8.70
CA THR A 116 35.68 -14.21 8.66
C THR A 116 34.25 -14.72 8.64
N ASP A 117 33.37 -14.11 9.44
CA ASP A 117 32.01 -14.59 9.72
C ASP A 117 30.93 -13.68 9.11
N TYR A 118 31.35 -12.60 8.45
CA TYR A 118 30.47 -11.58 7.81
C TYR A 118 29.55 -10.84 8.79
N GLY A 119 29.76 -10.99 10.10
CA GLY A 119 28.97 -10.34 11.14
C GLY A 119 29.53 -10.57 12.54
N VAL A 120 29.16 -9.69 13.45
CA VAL A 120 29.67 -9.66 14.84
C VAL A 120 28.91 -10.68 15.70
N TYR A 121 27.59 -10.70 15.62
CA TYR A 121 26.70 -11.51 16.46
C TYR A 121 26.16 -12.73 15.71
N ASP A 122 25.98 -13.84 16.39
CA ASP A 122 25.33 -15.02 15.83
C ASP A 122 23.79 -14.95 15.89
N GLY A 123 23.25 -14.08 16.75
CA GLY A 123 21.81 -13.86 16.91
C GLY A 123 21.09 -14.94 17.72
N ALA A 124 21.80 -15.80 18.42
CA ALA A 124 21.19 -16.86 19.24
C ALA A 124 20.34 -16.29 20.38
N TYR A 125 20.75 -15.15 20.94
CA TYR A 125 19.96 -14.50 21.98
C TYR A 125 18.67 -13.92 21.43
N LEU A 126 18.70 -13.27 20.27
CA LEU A 126 17.53 -12.77 19.55
C LEU A 126 16.53 -13.90 19.29
N GLU A 127 17.01 -15.01 18.71
CA GLU A 127 16.19 -16.19 18.40
C GLU A 127 15.52 -16.76 19.66
N LYS A 128 16.28 -16.91 20.75
CA LYS A 128 15.76 -17.38 22.02
C LYS A 128 14.70 -16.43 22.61
N ALA A 129 14.95 -15.13 22.58
CA ALA A 129 14.02 -14.11 23.09
C ALA A 129 12.70 -14.12 22.30
N VAL A 130 12.78 -14.14 20.98
CA VAL A 130 11.61 -14.20 20.10
C VAL A 130 10.82 -15.48 20.33
N GLY A 131 11.47 -16.64 20.40
CA GLY A 131 10.80 -17.92 20.69
C GLY A 131 10.11 -17.91 22.05
N ALA A 132 10.74 -17.34 23.09
CA ALA A 132 10.12 -17.18 24.39
C ALA A 132 8.84 -16.31 24.33
N MET A 133 8.87 -15.21 23.57
CA MET A 133 7.71 -14.33 23.39
C MET A 133 6.58 -15.00 22.62
N ILE A 134 6.87 -15.69 21.54
CA ILE A 134 5.86 -16.41 20.74
C ILE A 134 5.09 -17.38 21.63
N ARG A 135 5.77 -18.15 22.48
CA ARG A 135 5.13 -19.11 23.40
C ARG A 135 4.18 -18.47 24.43
N THR A 136 4.31 -17.17 24.70
CA THR A 136 3.41 -16.44 25.59
C THR A 136 2.23 -15.77 24.86
N GLY A 137 2.09 -16.00 23.55
CA GLY A 137 1.02 -15.41 22.75
C GLY A 137 -0.37 -15.89 23.18
N PRO A 138 -1.37 -15.00 23.23
CA PRO A 138 -2.73 -15.34 23.67
C PRO A 138 -3.38 -16.48 22.88
N LEU A 139 -3.14 -16.58 21.57
CA LEU A 139 -3.74 -17.61 20.71
C LEU A 139 -3.06 -18.98 20.82
N VAL A 140 -1.84 -19.03 21.36
CA VAL A 140 -1.03 -20.24 21.50
C VAL A 140 -0.83 -20.68 22.95
N ALA A 141 -1.49 -20.03 23.90
CA ALA A 141 -1.36 -20.34 25.31
C ALA A 141 -1.64 -21.84 25.59
N GLY A 142 -0.66 -22.54 26.16
CA GLY A 142 -0.74 -23.98 26.44
C GLY A 142 -0.68 -24.92 25.23
N LYS A 143 -0.34 -24.40 24.04
CA LYS A 143 -0.16 -25.17 22.80
C LYS A 143 1.29 -25.14 22.34
N PRO A 144 1.75 -26.12 21.54
CA PRO A 144 2.99 -25.98 20.77
C PRO A 144 2.96 -24.73 19.89
N SER A 145 4.06 -23.98 19.77
CA SER A 145 4.13 -22.71 19.05
C SER A 145 5.52 -22.37 18.56
N ASP A 146 6.39 -23.36 18.46
CA ASP A 146 7.77 -23.14 18.04
C ASP A 146 7.91 -23.08 16.51
N THR A 147 7.05 -23.78 15.78
CA THR A 147 7.10 -23.88 14.31
C THR A 147 5.92 -23.17 13.64
N PHE A 148 6.06 -22.87 12.34
CA PHE A 148 4.92 -22.35 11.56
C PHE A 148 3.77 -23.36 11.51
N GLN A 149 4.06 -24.69 11.51
CA GLN A 149 3.04 -25.74 11.56
C GLN A 149 2.24 -25.67 12.88
N ASP A 150 2.90 -25.38 13.99
CA ASP A 150 2.22 -25.20 15.28
C ASP A 150 1.27 -23.99 15.26
N LEU A 151 1.68 -22.88 14.64
CA LEU A 151 0.81 -21.70 14.49
C LEU A 151 -0.40 -21.99 13.60
N ILE A 152 -0.22 -22.76 12.52
CA ILE A 152 -1.32 -23.20 11.66
C ILE A 152 -2.29 -24.09 12.46
N ALA A 153 -1.77 -25.05 13.23
CA ALA A 153 -2.57 -25.94 14.06
C ALA A 153 -3.32 -25.19 15.18
N ALA A 154 -2.75 -24.09 15.68
CA ALA A 154 -3.41 -23.21 16.65
C ALA A 154 -4.45 -22.26 16.04
N ALA A 155 -4.66 -22.31 14.72
CA ALA A 155 -5.52 -21.39 13.95
C ALA A 155 -5.11 -19.91 14.08
N CYS A 156 -3.83 -19.64 14.21
CA CYS A 156 -3.29 -18.29 14.18
C CYS A 156 -3.44 -17.64 12.79
N PRO A 157 -3.49 -16.31 12.72
CA PRO A 157 -3.31 -15.58 11.46
C PRO A 157 -2.07 -16.05 10.70
N GLN A 158 -2.18 -16.19 9.37
CA GLN A 158 -1.08 -16.65 8.53
C GLN A 158 0.14 -15.73 8.70
N LEU A 159 1.26 -16.28 9.13
CA LEU A 159 2.51 -15.52 9.26
C LEU A 159 3.39 -15.75 8.04
N LYS A 160 3.90 -14.64 7.46
CA LYS A 160 4.94 -14.66 6.43
C LYS A 160 6.10 -13.75 6.85
N VAL A 161 7.30 -14.29 6.84
CA VAL A 161 8.52 -13.58 7.20
C VAL A 161 9.43 -13.49 5.98
N VAL A 162 9.95 -12.29 5.68
CA VAL A 162 10.76 -12.08 4.48
C VAL A 162 12.23 -11.92 4.85
N ALA A 163 13.09 -12.66 4.15
CA ALA A 163 14.55 -12.57 4.20
C ALA A 163 15.11 -12.32 2.79
N SER A 164 16.41 -12.04 2.70
CA SER A 164 17.11 -11.84 1.43
C SER A 164 18.15 -12.92 1.22
N ASN A 165 18.09 -13.61 0.09
CA ASN A 165 19.13 -14.52 -0.36
C ASN A 165 20.10 -13.76 -1.28
N ILE A 166 21.25 -13.37 -0.72
CA ILE A 166 22.27 -12.59 -1.46
C ILE A 166 23.05 -13.44 -2.46
N SER A 167 23.01 -14.77 -2.33
CA SER A 167 23.66 -15.67 -3.30
C SER A 167 22.86 -15.81 -4.58
N THR A 168 21.53 -15.61 -4.53
CA THR A 168 20.61 -15.72 -5.68
C THR A 168 19.96 -14.38 -6.07
N ASN A 169 20.23 -13.31 -5.31
CA ASN A 169 19.64 -11.98 -5.48
C ASN A 169 18.10 -12.00 -5.46
N ARG A 170 17.50 -12.73 -4.50
CA ARG A 170 16.04 -12.89 -4.39
C ARG A 170 15.55 -12.73 -2.95
N ALA A 171 14.34 -12.23 -2.82
CA ALA A 171 13.59 -12.34 -1.57
C ALA A 171 13.21 -13.82 -1.31
N VAL A 172 13.32 -14.22 -0.06
CA VAL A 172 12.86 -15.52 0.45
C VAL A 172 11.69 -15.23 1.39
N VAL A 173 10.58 -15.92 1.20
CA VAL A 173 9.39 -15.80 2.03
C VAL A 173 9.20 -17.07 2.84
N PHE A 174 9.36 -16.96 4.16
CA PHE A 174 9.10 -18.08 5.07
C PHE A 174 7.60 -18.15 5.43
N PRO A 175 7.06 -19.36 5.64
CA PRO A 175 7.79 -20.63 5.61
C PRO A 175 7.95 -21.21 4.20
N ASP A 176 9.17 -21.67 3.89
CA ASP A 176 9.39 -22.65 2.81
C ASP A 176 9.04 -24.07 3.31
N ASP A 177 9.40 -24.35 4.56
CA ASP A 177 9.03 -25.54 5.30
C ASP A 177 8.25 -25.15 6.57
N ALA A 178 7.04 -25.67 6.71
CA ALA A 178 6.19 -25.40 7.86
C ALA A 178 6.77 -25.92 9.20
N GLN A 179 7.72 -26.85 9.16
CA GLN A 179 8.44 -27.34 10.35
C GLN A 179 9.55 -26.39 10.81
N MET A 180 9.87 -25.36 10.03
CA MET A 180 10.85 -24.36 10.42
C MET A 180 10.38 -23.64 11.69
N ALA A 181 11.33 -23.35 12.60
CA ALA A 181 11.05 -22.52 13.76
C ALA A 181 10.77 -21.07 13.37
N VAL A 182 9.68 -20.51 13.89
CA VAL A 182 9.30 -19.09 13.63
C VAL A 182 10.39 -18.13 14.10
N ALA A 183 10.97 -18.40 15.28
CA ALA A 183 12.04 -17.58 15.83
C ALA A 183 13.28 -17.56 14.93
N SER A 184 13.64 -18.68 14.31
CA SER A 184 14.75 -18.75 13.35
C SER A 184 14.47 -17.92 12.11
N ALA A 185 13.26 -17.98 11.55
CA ALA A 185 12.88 -17.15 10.41
C ALA A 185 12.96 -15.65 10.74
N VAL A 186 12.44 -15.25 11.92
CA VAL A 186 12.53 -13.86 12.39
C VAL A 186 13.98 -13.42 12.59
N ARG A 187 14.83 -14.29 13.19
CA ARG A 187 16.27 -14.03 13.37
C ARG A 187 16.96 -13.81 12.02
N VAL A 188 16.65 -14.62 11.01
CA VAL A 188 17.20 -14.43 9.65
C VAL A 188 16.73 -13.11 9.06
N SER A 189 15.45 -12.84 9.15
CA SER A 189 14.85 -11.59 8.63
C SER A 189 15.42 -10.33 9.31
N MET A 190 15.82 -10.43 10.57
CA MET A 190 16.50 -9.35 11.33
C MET A 190 18.02 -9.40 11.20
N GLY A 191 18.54 -10.25 10.33
CA GLY A 191 19.96 -10.47 10.11
C GLY A 191 20.66 -9.35 9.36
N TYR A 192 20.70 -8.13 9.96
CA TYR A 192 21.29 -6.97 9.31
C TYR A 192 22.78 -7.20 8.99
N PRO A 193 23.19 -6.95 7.73
CA PRO A 193 24.54 -7.19 7.28
C PRO A 193 25.59 -6.55 8.18
N PHE A 194 26.69 -7.26 8.43
CA PHE A 194 27.82 -6.90 9.29
C PHE A 194 27.52 -6.87 10.80
N VAL A 195 26.27 -6.71 11.22
CA VAL A 195 25.85 -6.83 12.62
C VAL A 195 25.62 -8.28 12.99
N TYR A 196 24.75 -8.95 12.25
CA TYR A 196 24.51 -10.37 12.45
C TYR A 196 25.18 -11.22 11.37
N ARG A 197 25.68 -12.38 11.78
CA ARG A 197 26.19 -13.39 10.85
C ARG A 197 25.08 -13.88 9.94
N PRO A 198 25.31 -13.95 8.60
CA PRO A 198 24.32 -14.50 7.69
C PRO A 198 24.02 -15.95 8.03
N MET A 199 22.76 -16.35 7.87
CA MET A 199 22.41 -17.78 7.94
C MET A 199 22.83 -18.48 6.64
N LYS A 200 23.44 -19.65 6.77
CA LYS A 200 23.79 -20.50 5.63
C LYS A 200 22.72 -21.57 5.44
N THR A 201 22.24 -21.72 4.22
CA THR A 201 21.37 -22.84 3.83
C THR A 201 22.20 -24.10 3.59
N ASP A 202 21.54 -25.27 3.46
CA ASP A 202 22.19 -26.54 3.11
C ASP A 202 22.92 -26.47 1.76
N GLN A 203 22.50 -25.55 0.88
CA GLN A 203 23.15 -25.28 -0.40
C GLN A 203 24.29 -24.26 -0.29
N ASN A 204 24.72 -23.92 0.93
CA ASN A 204 25.75 -22.91 1.21
C ASN A 204 25.40 -21.49 0.71
N GLN A 205 24.11 -21.19 0.52
CA GLN A 205 23.63 -19.86 0.19
C GLN A 205 23.52 -19.00 1.45
N LEU A 206 23.72 -17.69 1.29
CA LEU A 206 23.72 -16.75 2.41
C LEU A 206 22.39 -15.99 2.48
N LEU A 207 21.71 -16.11 3.62
CA LEU A 207 20.51 -15.37 3.95
C LEU A 207 20.83 -14.24 4.94
N VAL A 208 20.32 -13.06 4.65
CA VAL A 208 20.48 -11.83 5.44
C VAL A 208 19.14 -11.14 5.65
N ASP A 209 19.15 -9.97 6.28
CA ASP A 209 17.96 -9.12 6.50
C ASP A 209 17.12 -8.99 5.23
N GLY A 210 15.82 -9.15 5.41
CA GLY A 210 14.87 -9.12 4.31
C GLY A 210 14.78 -7.77 3.63
N GLY A 211 15.11 -6.69 4.33
CA GLY A 211 15.10 -5.33 3.79
C GLY A 211 16.02 -5.17 2.58
N VAL A 212 17.10 -5.96 2.47
CA VAL A 212 18.01 -5.92 1.31
C VAL A 212 17.28 -6.22 -0.01
N ALA A 213 16.31 -7.14 -0.01
CA ALA A 213 15.52 -7.49 -1.20
C ALA A 213 14.16 -6.79 -1.24
N SER A 214 13.48 -6.62 -0.09
CA SER A 214 12.19 -5.94 0.01
C SER A 214 11.92 -5.52 1.45
N ASN A 215 11.95 -4.22 1.69
CA ASN A 215 11.74 -3.68 3.03
C ASN A 215 10.25 -3.62 3.42
N LEU A 216 9.35 -3.43 2.46
CA LEU A 216 7.89 -3.51 2.64
C LEU A 216 7.30 -4.53 1.66
N PRO A 217 7.21 -5.81 2.03
CA PRO A 217 6.92 -6.91 1.11
C PRO A 217 5.42 -7.06 0.78
N CYS A 218 4.81 -6.05 0.16
CA CYS A 218 3.37 -6.03 -0.16
C CYS A 218 2.92 -7.22 -1.02
N PHE A 219 3.80 -7.78 -1.85
CA PHE A 219 3.50 -8.87 -2.78
C PHE A 219 3.16 -10.20 -2.08
N VAL A 220 3.55 -10.37 -0.82
CA VAL A 220 3.42 -11.69 -0.14
C VAL A 220 1.98 -12.14 0.06
N PHE A 221 1.00 -11.23 0.07
CA PHE A 221 -0.42 -11.54 0.17
C PHE A 221 -1.22 -11.24 -1.10
N ALA A 222 -0.57 -10.97 -2.23
CA ALA A 222 -1.26 -10.65 -3.49
C ALA A 222 -2.24 -11.76 -3.92
N ARG A 223 -1.81 -13.03 -3.85
CA ARG A 223 -2.65 -14.19 -4.19
C ARG A 223 -3.82 -14.36 -3.23
N GLU A 224 -3.57 -14.23 -1.93
CA GLU A 224 -4.63 -14.32 -0.91
C GLU A 224 -5.63 -13.19 -1.06
N HIS A 225 -5.19 -11.98 -1.37
CA HIS A 225 -6.07 -10.86 -1.70
C HIS A 225 -6.95 -11.16 -2.92
N GLU A 226 -6.40 -11.69 -4.00
CA GLU A 226 -7.18 -12.08 -5.18
C GLU A 226 -8.29 -13.07 -4.85
N LEU A 227 -8.04 -14.03 -3.97
CA LEU A 227 -8.98 -15.06 -3.58
C LEU A 227 -10.05 -14.58 -2.58
N THR A 228 -9.64 -13.74 -1.62
CA THR A 228 -10.51 -13.38 -0.48
C THR A 228 -11.09 -11.98 -0.58
N ARG A 229 -10.49 -11.11 -1.41
CA ARG A 229 -10.79 -9.67 -1.50
C ARG A 229 -10.60 -8.92 -0.17
N HIS A 230 -9.87 -9.49 0.78
CA HIS A 230 -9.50 -8.78 2.00
C HIS A 230 -8.40 -7.76 1.68
N PRO A 231 -8.49 -6.50 2.16
CA PRO A 231 -7.50 -5.47 1.91
C PRO A 231 -6.15 -5.84 2.52
N ILE A 232 -5.07 -5.36 1.90
CA ILE A 232 -3.71 -5.43 2.41
C ILE A 232 -3.35 -4.05 2.97
N PHE A 233 -3.20 -3.93 4.27
CA PHE A 233 -2.69 -2.70 4.90
C PHE A 233 -1.18 -2.79 5.04
N ALA A 234 -0.48 -1.94 4.28
CA ALA A 234 0.97 -1.89 4.25
C ALA A 234 1.46 -0.68 5.07
N PHE A 235 2.12 -0.96 6.19
CA PHE A 235 2.63 0.05 7.12
C PHE A 235 4.11 0.30 6.83
N GLY A 236 4.43 1.39 6.15
CA GLY A 236 5.78 1.77 5.78
C GLY A 236 6.33 2.88 6.66
N LEU A 237 7.46 2.63 7.33
CA LEU A 237 8.16 3.61 8.14
C LEU A 237 8.82 4.66 7.23
N VAL A 238 8.51 5.93 7.47
CA VAL A 238 9.08 7.06 6.73
C VAL A 238 9.87 7.94 7.70
N SER A 239 11.20 7.96 7.53
CA SER A 239 12.05 8.88 8.29
C SER A 239 11.93 10.29 7.71
N ALA A 240 11.95 11.30 8.59
CA ALA A 240 12.09 12.68 8.14
C ALA A 240 13.44 12.81 7.37
N PRO A 241 13.48 13.59 6.26
CA PRO A 241 14.74 13.84 5.57
C PRO A 241 15.76 14.37 6.57
N ALA A 242 16.86 13.65 6.75
CA ALA A 242 18.00 14.16 7.52
C ALA A 242 18.70 15.25 6.70
N ALA A 243 19.22 16.28 7.37
CA ALA A 243 20.12 17.20 6.69
C ALA A 243 21.34 16.39 6.20
N ALA A 244 21.72 16.58 4.93
CA ALA A 244 22.90 15.93 4.39
C ALA A 244 24.11 16.28 5.28
N PRO A 245 24.94 15.30 5.67
CA PRO A 245 26.13 15.59 6.44
C PRO A 245 27.09 16.44 5.61
N ASP A 246 27.76 17.41 6.25
CA ASP A 246 28.73 18.30 5.59
C ASP A 246 29.90 17.53 4.95
N ASN A 247 30.18 16.31 5.45
CA ASN A 247 31.21 15.42 4.93
C ASN A 247 30.78 13.95 5.11
N TYR A 248 30.86 13.16 4.04
CA TYR A 248 30.70 11.71 4.08
C TYR A 248 32.03 11.02 4.45
N ASP A 249 32.01 10.19 5.48
CA ASP A 249 33.05 9.17 5.63
C ASP A 249 32.57 7.87 4.91
N ALA A 250 33.48 6.93 4.68
CA ALA A 250 33.19 5.70 3.94
C ALA A 250 32.08 4.84 4.60
N LEU A 251 31.95 4.90 5.94
CA LEU A 251 30.94 4.15 6.68
C LEU A 251 29.58 4.84 6.57
N ASN A 252 29.51 6.15 6.72
CA ASN A 252 28.28 6.92 6.49
C ASN A 252 27.78 6.75 5.06
N TYR A 253 28.69 6.79 4.08
CA TYR A 253 28.36 6.57 2.68
C TYR A 253 27.76 5.16 2.45
N ALA A 254 28.38 4.13 3.03
CA ALA A 254 27.88 2.77 2.91
C ALA A 254 26.51 2.58 3.61
N GLU A 255 26.31 3.19 4.78
CA GLU A 255 25.06 3.16 5.53
C GLU A 255 23.93 3.84 4.73
N GLU A 256 24.15 5.05 4.21
CA GLU A 256 23.15 5.77 3.43
C GLU A 256 22.87 5.11 2.07
N LEU A 257 23.87 4.49 1.45
CA LEU A 257 23.69 3.74 0.21
C LEU A 257 22.83 2.49 0.45
N LEU A 258 23.01 1.82 1.57
CA LEU A 258 22.20 0.70 1.99
C LEU A 258 20.77 1.16 2.33
N ASP A 259 20.61 2.19 3.12
CA ASP A 259 19.31 2.76 3.47
C ASP A 259 18.55 3.24 2.22
N THR A 260 19.23 3.84 1.25
CA THR A 260 18.65 4.24 -0.03
C THR A 260 18.19 3.03 -0.84
N ALA A 261 19.00 1.97 -0.91
CA ALA A 261 18.66 0.74 -1.61
C ALA A 261 17.44 0.04 -0.96
N LEU A 262 17.37 0.06 0.37
CA LEU A 262 16.24 -0.48 1.15
C LEU A 262 14.94 0.29 0.87
N ALA A 263 15.02 1.62 0.76
CA ALA A 263 13.85 2.47 0.55
C ALA A 263 13.32 2.44 -0.90
N ALA A 264 14.18 2.24 -1.89
CA ALA A 264 13.83 2.35 -3.31
C ALA A 264 12.86 1.26 -3.79
N SER A 265 12.90 0.06 -3.19
CA SER A 265 12.03 -1.05 -3.58
C SER A 265 10.57 -0.91 -3.10
N ASP A 266 10.34 -0.16 -2.02
CA ASP A 266 9.04 -0.10 -1.35
C ASP A 266 7.96 0.58 -2.18
N GLN A 267 8.30 1.68 -2.87
CA GLN A 267 7.34 2.43 -3.68
C GLN A 267 6.79 1.63 -4.86
N LEU A 268 7.63 0.85 -5.52
CA LEU A 268 7.24 0.03 -6.68
C LEU A 268 6.19 -1.02 -6.32
N PHE A 269 6.36 -1.74 -5.20
CA PHE A 269 5.43 -2.78 -4.79
C PHE A 269 4.09 -2.24 -4.32
N VAL A 270 4.07 -1.06 -3.70
CA VAL A 270 2.85 -0.38 -3.26
C VAL A 270 1.96 0.00 -4.46
N GLU A 271 2.57 0.43 -5.57
CA GLU A 271 1.83 0.86 -6.76
C GLU A 271 1.35 -0.30 -7.65
N ILE A 272 2.09 -1.42 -7.66
CA ILE A 272 1.84 -2.54 -8.60
C ILE A 272 0.91 -3.60 -7.99
N VAL A 273 0.95 -3.82 -6.67
CA VAL A 273 0.17 -4.90 -6.03
C VAL A 273 -1.26 -4.46 -5.77
N PRO A 274 -2.26 -5.13 -6.36
CA PRO A 274 -3.67 -4.80 -6.16
C PRO A 274 -4.11 -4.97 -4.69
N GLY A 275 -5.02 -4.11 -4.25
CA GLY A 275 -5.61 -4.18 -2.91
C GLY A 275 -4.71 -3.71 -1.76
N VAL A 276 -3.55 -3.15 -2.09
CA VAL A 276 -2.65 -2.54 -1.12
C VAL A 276 -3.12 -1.14 -0.76
N HIS A 277 -3.26 -0.91 0.54
CA HIS A 277 -3.50 0.41 1.12
C HIS A 277 -2.26 0.80 1.92
N TYR A 278 -1.52 1.77 1.41
CA TYR A 278 -0.25 2.20 1.99
C TYR A 278 -0.47 3.24 3.09
N ILE A 279 0.03 2.94 4.29
CA ILE A 279 -0.01 3.81 5.44
C ILE A 279 1.41 4.29 5.71
N ARG A 280 1.66 5.58 5.44
CA ARG A 280 2.94 6.23 5.74
C ARG A 280 3.02 6.50 7.23
N VAL A 281 4.00 5.90 7.88
CA VAL A 281 4.21 5.99 9.33
C VAL A 281 5.42 6.88 9.60
N PRO A 282 5.23 8.15 9.97
CA PRO A 282 6.34 9.05 10.22
C PRO A 282 7.09 8.63 11.48
N VAL A 283 8.41 8.61 11.41
CA VAL A 283 9.28 8.34 12.55
C VAL A 283 9.86 9.67 13.06
N PRO A 284 9.87 9.89 14.39
CA PRO A 284 10.49 11.08 14.97
C PRO A 284 11.95 11.26 14.52
N ALA A 285 12.36 12.51 14.30
CA ALA A 285 13.71 12.84 13.87
C ALA A 285 14.74 12.44 14.93
N GLY A 286 15.96 12.09 14.51
CA GLY A 286 17.07 11.76 15.40
C GLY A 286 17.12 10.30 15.87
N ILE A 287 16.18 9.44 15.46
CA ILE A 287 16.22 8.02 15.80
C ILE A 287 16.75 7.25 14.58
N GLY A 288 18.02 6.82 14.66
CA GLY A 288 18.64 5.95 13.64
C GLY A 288 18.13 4.50 13.73
N THR A 289 18.20 3.76 12.63
CA THR A 289 17.76 2.34 12.55
C THR A 289 18.47 1.44 13.56
N PHE A 290 19.74 1.76 13.91
CA PHE A 290 20.59 1.01 14.83
C PHE A 290 20.83 1.68 16.18
N ASN A 291 19.99 2.62 16.57
CA ASN A 291 20.11 3.20 17.90
C ASN A 291 19.62 2.20 18.96
N ILE A 292 20.53 1.34 19.45
CA ILE A 292 20.20 0.37 20.52
C ILE A 292 20.02 1.02 21.89
N ASP A 293 20.44 2.29 22.06
CA ASP A 293 20.33 3.09 23.29
C ASP A 293 19.02 3.89 23.36
N VAL A 294 17.98 3.39 22.73
CA VAL A 294 16.65 4.01 22.74
C VAL A 294 16.08 4.02 24.15
N ARG A 295 15.62 5.16 24.62
CA ARG A 295 14.93 5.31 25.92
C ARG A 295 13.47 4.91 25.78
N SER A 296 12.84 4.53 26.90
CA SER A 296 11.40 4.22 26.92
C SER A 296 10.54 5.35 26.36
N GLY A 297 10.92 6.62 26.62
CA GLY A 297 10.23 7.78 26.04
C GLY A 297 10.34 7.89 24.51
N ASP A 298 11.44 7.44 23.93
CA ASP A 298 11.61 7.41 22.47
C ASP A 298 10.72 6.30 21.86
N ILE A 299 10.60 5.16 22.54
CA ILE A 299 9.66 4.07 22.17
C ILE A 299 8.22 4.57 22.21
N ASP A 300 7.83 5.30 23.28
CA ASP A 300 6.50 5.91 23.39
C ASP A 300 6.24 6.93 22.27
N ALA A 301 7.21 7.77 21.96
CA ALA A 301 7.08 8.75 20.87
C ALA A 301 6.87 8.08 19.52
N MET A 302 7.62 7.01 19.22
CA MET A 302 7.45 6.22 18.00
C MET A 302 6.08 5.52 17.97
N PHE A 303 5.68 4.87 19.05
CA PHE A 303 4.38 4.22 19.18
C PHE A 303 3.24 5.22 18.91
N ASN A 304 3.28 6.39 19.57
CA ASN A 304 2.28 7.42 19.38
C ASN A 304 2.24 7.96 17.95
N ALA A 305 3.39 8.13 17.30
CA ALA A 305 3.45 8.56 15.91
C ALA A 305 2.76 7.54 14.98
N GLY A 306 3.02 6.25 15.17
CA GLY A 306 2.36 5.19 14.44
C GLY A 306 0.84 5.12 14.70
N TYR A 307 0.45 5.23 15.97
CA TYR A 307 -0.96 5.24 16.37
C TYR A 307 -1.73 6.39 15.73
N VAL A 308 -1.17 7.60 15.75
CA VAL A 308 -1.79 8.79 15.13
C VAL A 308 -1.90 8.62 13.61
N ALA A 309 -0.83 8.20 12.95
CA ALA A 309 -0.82 8.01 11.49
C ALA A 309 -1.88 6.98 11.04
N ALA A 310 -1.93 5.83 11.69
CA ALA A 310 -2.92 4.79 11.39
C ALA A 310 -4.36 5.25 11.73
N THR A 311 -4.54 5.98 12.83
CA THR A 311 -5.84 6.57 13.20
C THR A 311 -6.35 7.52 12.12
N GLN A 312 -5.51 8.42 11.64
CA GLN A 312 -5.86 9.37 10.57
C GLN A 312 -6.24 8.63 9.29
N PHE A 313 -5.43 7.61 8.91
CA PHE A 313 -5.71 6.79 7.74
C PHE A 313 -7.07 6.07 7.86
N PHE A 314 -7.32 5.34 8.94
CA PHE A 314 -8.55 4.57 9.11
C PHE A 314 -9.79 5.45 9.24
N ASN A 315 -9.68 6.63 9.82
CA ASN A 315 -10.80 7.60 9.88
C ASN A 315 -11.21 8.07 8.47
N ALA A 316 -10.27 8.19 7.54
CA ALA A 316 -10.56 8.50 6.14
C ALA A 316 -11.02 7.26 5.34
N TYR A 317 -10.43 6.10 5.60
CA TYR A 317 -10.70 4.85 4.87
C TYR A 317 -12.10 4.27 5.14
N GLU A 318 -12.56 4.24 6.39
CA GLU A 318 -13.84 3.60 6.76
C GLU A 318 -15.08 4.20 6.06
N PRO A 319 -15.26 5.52 5.99
CA PRO A 319 -16.39 6.09 5.26
C PRO A 319 -16.37 5.72 3.77
N LEU A 320 -15.20 5.73 3.14
CA LEU A 320 -15.04 5.36 1.72
C LEU A 320 -15.37 3.88 1.49
N ARG A 321 -14.90 3.00 2.35
CA ARG A 321 -15.20 1.58 2.29
C ARG A 321 -16.71 1.30 2.47
N ARG A 322 -17.35 1.95 3.44
CA ARG A 322 -18.80 1.78 3.66
C ARG A 322 -19.60 2.25 2.45
N ALA A 323 -19.22 3.38 1.87
CA ALA A 323 -19.86 3.90 0.66
C ALA A 323 -19.68 2.92 -0.53
N ALA A 324 -18.47 2.38 -0.73
CA ALA A 324 -18.20 1.41 -1.79
C ALA A 324 -19.02 0.10 -1.62
N VAL A 325 -19.07 -0.46 -0.39
CA VAL A 325 -19.86 -1.67 -0.13
C VAL A 325 -21.35 -1.42 -0.36
N ALA A 326 -21.87 -0.28 0.08
CA ALA A 326 -23.27 0.10 -0.15
C ALA A 326 -23.57 0.31 -1.64
N GLY A 327 -22.67 1.00 -2.35
CA GLY A 327 -22.76 1.21 -3.79
C GLY A 327 -22.75 -0.10 -4.57
N HIS A 328 -21.81 -0.98 -4.29
CA HIS A 328 -21.75 -2.30 -4.95
C HIS A 328 -23.01 -3.14 -4.73
N LYS A 329 -23.53 -3.17 -3.50
CA LYS A 329 -24.79 -3.88 -3.21
C LYS A 329 -25.97 -3.31 -4.01
N LEU A 330 -26.08 -1.99 -4.08
CA LEU A 330 -27.10 -1.31 -4.86
C LEU A 330 -26.94 -1.58 -6.36
N GLN A 331 -25.70 -1.55 -6.87
CA GLN A 331 -25.39 -1.90 -8.26
C GLN A 331 -25.89 -3.30 -8.62
N LEU A 332 -25.61 -4.31 -7.78
CA LEU A 332 -26.10 -5.67 -7.99
C LEU A 332 -27.63 -5.75 -7.97
N GLN A 333 -28.30 -5.02 -7.07
CA GLN A 333 -29.76 -4.97 -7.04
C GLN A 333 -30.35 -4.37 -8.32
N LEU A 334 -29.75 -3.30 -8.83
CA LEU A 334 -30.19 -2.68 -10.07
C LEU A 334 -29.91 -3.56 -11.30
N GLN A 335 -28.79 -4.29 -11.33
CA GLN A 335 -28.51 -5.27 -12.38
C GLN A 335 -29.55 -6.39 -12.42
N ASN A 336 -30.06 -6.82 -11.27
CA ASN A 336 -31.16 -7.79 -11.21
C ASN A 336 -32.48 -7.24 -11.75
N VAL A 337 -32.70 -5.93 -11.68
CA VAL A 337 -33.92 -5.27 -12.17
C VAL A 337 -33.84 -4.94 -13.66
N TYR A 338 -32.70 -4.39 -14.10
CA TYR A 338 -32.55 -3.87 -15.47
C TYR A 338 -31.90 -4.85 -16.45
N GLY A 339 -31.26 -5.92 -15.98
CA GLY A 339 -30.69 -6.98 -16.82
C GLY A 339 -29.24 -7.31 -16.52
N ASP A 340 -28.83 -8.51 -16.95
CA ASP A 340 -27.47 -9.04 -16.75
C ASP A 340 -26.42 -8.11 -17.42
N PRO A 341 -25.34 -7.75 -16.73
CA PRO A 341 -24.22 -6.99 -17.30
C PRO A 341 -23.69 -7.54 -18.62
N LYS A 342 -23.78 -8.86 -18.84
CA LYS A 342 -23.35 -9.51 -20.09
C LYS A 342 -24.10 -9.00 -21.32
N LEU A 343 -25.30 -8.51 -21.16
CA LEU A 343 -26.10 -7.94 -22.28
C LEU A 343 -25.54 -6.58 -22.72
N PHE A 344 -24.96 -5.82 -21.79
CA PHE A 344 -24.40 -4.50 -22.05
C PHE A 344 -22.95 -4.54 -22.53
N GLN A 345 -22.18 -5.58 -22.17
CA GLN A 345 -20.75 -5.68 -22.47
C GLN A 345 -20.41 -5.48 -23.95
N PRO A 346 -21.10 -6.13 -24.92
CA PRO A 346 -20.78 -5.94 -26.34
C PRO A 346 -21.00 -4.48 -26.81
N ALA A 347 -22.06 -3.82 -26.31
CA ALA A 347 -22.36 -2.44 -26.67
C ALA A 347 -21.32 -1.49 -26.07
N LEU A 348 -20.97 -1.65 -24.80
CA LEU A 348 -20.00 -0.79 -24.14
C LEU A 348 -18.57 -1.00 -24.71
N TRP A 349 -18.19 -2.24 -25.01
CA TRP A 349 -16.95 -2.55 -25.73
C TRP A 349 -16.93 -1.93 -27.10
N GLY A 350 -18.00 -2.08 -27.87
CA GLY A 350 -18.12 -1.48 -29.22
C GLY A 350 -17.97 0.04 -29.20
N LEU A 351 -18.60 0.70 -28.22
CA LEU A 351 -18.47 2.14 -28.02
C LEU A 351 -17.01 2.53 -27.70
N GLN A 352 -16.38 1.83 -26.74
CA GLN A 352 -14.98 2.07 -26.41
C GLN A 352 -14.08 1.97 -27.65
N GLN A 353 -14.23 0.89 -28.44
CA GLN A 353 -13.43 0.67 -29.64
C GLN A 353 -13.65 1.77 -30.69
N MET A 354 -14.91 2.18 -30.90
CA MET A 354 -15.21 3.25 -31.86
C MET A 354 -14.62 4.59 -31.44
N ILE A 355 -14.70 4.95 -30.16
CA ILE A 355 -14.09 6.19 -29.65
C ILE A 355 -12.57 6.15 -29.80
N GLN A 356 -11.92 5.05 -29.40
CA GLN A 356 -10.47 4.92 -29.52
C GLN A 356 -9.96 4.92 -30.97
N GLN A 357 -10.71 4.35 -31.89
CA GLN A 357 -10.32 4.30 -33.32
C GLN A 357 -10.57 5.62 -34.05
N ARG A 358 -11.54 6.41 -33.62
CA ARG A 358 -11.98 7.63 -34.30
C ARG A 358 -11.45 8.92 -33.66
N THR A 359 -10.81 8.81 -32.50
CA THR A 359 -10.29 9.95 -31.75
C THR A 359 -8.88 9.67 -31.22
N GLN A 360 -8.25 10.66 -30.58
CA GLN A 360 -6.93 10.52 -29.95
C GLN A 360 -7.04 10.12 -28.46
N ALA A 361 -8.23 9.86 -27.97
CA ALA A 361 -8.45 9.51 -26.57
C ALA A 361 -7.84 8.14 -26.22
N GLN A 362 -7.05 8.11 -25.15
CA GLN A 362 -6.39 6.92 -24.63
C GLN A 362 -7.08 6.40 -23.38
N GLU A 363 -6.91 5.12 -23.11
CA GLU A 363 -7.48 4.45 -21.91
C GLU A 363 -8.95 4.82 -21.67
N VAL A 364 -9.74 4.74 -22.72
CA VAL A 364 -11.16 5.09 -22.68
C VAL A 364 -11.92 4.09 -21.81
N ARG A 365 -12.69 4.61 -20.86
CA ARG A 365 -13.66 3.84 -20.08
C ARG A 365 -15.06 4.27 -20.48
N VAL A 366 -16.02 3.33 -20.38
CA VAL A 366 -17.42 3.56 -20.72
C VAL A 366 -18.30 3.09 -19.58
N HIS A 367 -19.30 3.88 -19.20
CA HIS A 367 -20.23 3.48 -18.16
C HIS A 367 -21.65 4.02 -18.37
N VAL A 368 -22.63 3.31 -17.78
CA VAL A 368 -24.03 3.72 -17.74
C VAL A 368 -24.44 3.92 -16.28
N MET A 369 -24.89 5.12 -15.96
CA MET A 369 -25.47 5.43 -14.67
C MET A 369 -26.99 5.37 -14.74
N LEU A 370 -27.59 4.68 -13.77
CA LEU A 370 -29.04 4.52 -13.64
C LEU A 370 -29.55 5.17 -12.36
N PRO A 371 -30.84 5.61 -12.32
CA PRO A 371 -31.46 6.11 -11.11
C PRO A 371 -31.47 5.05 -10.01
N THR A 372 -31.17 5.45 -8.77
CA THR A 372 -31.23 4.57 -7.61
C THR A 372 -32.64 4.26 -7.13
N GLY A 373 -33.62 5.03 -7.58
CA GLY A 373 -35.01 4.98 -7.08
C GLY A 373 -35.22 5.64 -5.72
N ARG A 374 -34.17 6.29 -5.15
CA ARG A 374 -34.25 7.00 -3.87
C ARG A 374 -34.86 8.39 -4.01
N ALA A 375 -35.28 8.97 -2.88
CA ALA A 375 -35.90 10.29 -2.84
C ALA A 375 -34.94 11.43 -3.27
N ASP A 376 -33.63 11.26 -3.09
CA ASP A 376 -32.58 12.18 -3.52
C ASP A 376 -32.31 12.13 -5.03
N ARG A 377 -32.99 11.23 -5.74
CA ARG A 377 -32.86 10.99 -7.19
C ARG A 377 -31.43 10.74 -7.64
N SER A 378 -30.57 10.23 -6.74
CA SER A 378 -29.20 9.87 -7.07
C SER A 378 -29.13 8.85 -8.20
N ARG A 379 -27.97 8.81 -8.87
CA ARG A 379 -27.65 7.85 -9.93
C ARG A 379 -26.37 7.14 -9.58
N ILE A 380 -26.29 5.86 -9.94
CA ILE A 380 -25.12 5.02 -9.67
C ILE A 380 -24.63 4.37 -10.96
N VAL A 381 -23.32 4.16 -11.08
CA VAL A 381 -22.75 3.34 -12.16
C VAL A 381 -23.25 1.91 -12.03
N VAL A 382 -24.01 1.42 -13.01
CA VAL A 382 -24.58 0.06 -13.00
C VAL A 382 -23.85 -0.83 -14.00
N TYR A 383 -23.57 -0.32 -15.19
CA TYR A 383 -22.86 -1.02 -16.24
C TYR A 383 -21.62 -0.24 -16.63
N HIS A 384 -20.49 -0.95 -16.80
CA HIS A 384 -19.23 -0.31 -17.17
C HIS A 384 -18.34 -1.25 -17.99
N PHE A 385 -17.41 -0.65 -18.76
CA PHE A 385 -16.39 -1.35 -19.52
C PHE A 385 -15.08 -0.54 -19.52
N GLY A 386 -13.92 -1.20 -19.48
CA GLY A 386 -12.60 -0.55 -19.45
C GLY A 386 -12.14 -0.08 -18.07
N PHE A 387 -12.92 -0.35 -17.01
CA PHE A 387 -12.49 -0.08 -15.62
C PHE A 387 -11.56 -1.17 -15.13
N ARG A 388 -10.52 -0.76 -14.39
CA ARG A 388 -9.60 -1.69 -13.72
C ARG A 388 -10.24 -2.21 -12.42
N PRO A 389 -9.81 -3.37 -11.90
CA PRO A 389 -10.30 -3.90 -10.62
C PRO A 389 -10.14 -2.94 -9.44
N GLU A 390 -9.09 -2.13 -9.44
CA GLU A 390 -8.75 -1.13 -8.42
C GLU A 390 -9.48 0.20 -8.53
N ASP A 391 -10.16 0.49 -9.65
CA ASP A 391 -10.88 1.75 -9.83
C ASP A 391 -12.02 1.89 -8.81
N ASN A 392 -11.92 2.86 -7.93
CA ASN A 392 -12.87 3.10 -6.83
C ASN A 392 -14.19 3.72 -7.27
N ASP A 393 -14.31 4.12 -8.52
CA ASP A 393 -15.48 4.78 -9.12
C ASP A 393 -16.37 3.84 -9.95
N ARG A 394 -16.09 2.52 -9.96
CA ARG A 394 -16.89 1.51 -10.69
C ARG A 394 -18.35 1.42 -10.23
N ASP A 395 -18.67 1.82 -9.03
CA ASP A 395 -19.99 1.88 -8.44
C ASP A 395 -20.23 3.26 -7.81
N LEU A 396 -19.68 4.30 -8.44
CA LEU A 396 -19.81 5.67 -7.98
C LEU A 396 -21.29 6.11 -8.02
N GLU A 397 -21.78 6.59 -6.89
CA GLU A 397 -23.11 7.20 -6.77
C GLU A 397 -22.98 8.72 -6.73
N LEU A 398 -23.74 9.42 -7.57
CA LEU A 398 -23.80 10.86 -7.65
C LEU A 398 -25.22 11.36 -7.45
N GLU A 399 -25.39 12.51 -6.85
CA GLU A 399 -26.68 13.22 -6.78
C GLU A 399 -27.19 13.55 -8.18
N GLU A 400 -28.50 13.78 -8.31
CA GLU A 400 -29.20 13.93 -9.59
C GLU A 400 -28.51 14.87 -10.58
N PHE A 401 -27.94 15.97 -10.08
CA PHE A 401 -27.32 17.02 -10.89
C PHE A 401 -25.82 17.21 -10.64
N ALA A 402 -25.18 16.25 -9.99
CA ALA A 402 -23.75 16.31 -9.70
C ALA A 402 -22.91 15.79 -10.88
N GLY A 403 -21.77 16.42 -11.11
CA GLY A 403 -20.80 16.04 -12.12
C GLY A 403 -21.27 16.26 -13.57
N CYS A 404 -20.46 15.82 -14.51
CA CYS A 404 -20.77 15.86 -15.94
C CYS A 404 -22.06 15.09 -16.28
N THR A 405 -22.29 13.97 -15.61
CA THR A 405 -23.53 13.17 -15.75
C THR A 405 -24.76 13.91 -15.27
N GLY A 406 -24.66 14.67 -14.19
CA GLY A 406 -25.73 15.51 -13.67
C GLY A 406 -26.06 16.67 -14.60
N GLU A 407 -25.06 17.27 -15.21
CA GLU A 407 -25.24 18.33 -16.21
C GLU A 407 -25.96 17.80 -17.47
N ALA A 408 -25.53 16.63 -17.97
CA ALA A 408 -26.21 15.97 -19.09
C ALA A 408 -27.68 15.64 -18.77
N ASN A 409 -27.97 15.20 -17.55
CA ASN A 409 -29.32 14.93 -17.08
C ASN A 409 -30.18 16.20 -17.01
N LYS A 410 -29.66 17.26 -16.38
CA LYS A 410 -30.34 18.54 -16.17
C LYS A 410 -30.70 19.23 -17.48
N ASN A 411 -29.72 19.32 -18.37
CA ASN A 411 -29.86 20.01 -19.64
C ASN A 411 -30.52 19.16 -20.73
N ARG A 412 -30.61 17.83 -20.51
CA ARG A 412 -31.12 16.84 -21.48
C ARG A 412 -30.33 16.85 -22.81
N LEU A 413 -29.08 17.24 -22.74
CA LEU A 413 -28.13 17.43 -23.86
C LEU A 413 -26.80 16.77 -23.50
N PRO A 414 -25.94 16.48 -24.51
CA PRO A 414 -24.55 16.09 -24.23
C PRO A 414 -23.86 17.13 -23.35
N ALA A 415 -23.14 16.65 -22.33
CA ALA A 415 -22.31 17.44 -21.43
C ALA A 415 -20.87 16.98 -21.51
N ILE A 416 -19.93 17.91 -21.39
CA ILE A 416 -18.50 17.64 -21.46
C ILE A 416 -17.80 18.28 -20.26
N ALA A 417 -16.82 17.58 -19.71
CA ALA A 417 -16.02 18.07 -18.58
C ALA A 417 -14.53 17.88 -18.86
N ASP A 418 -13.78 18.95 -18.59
CA ASP A 418 -12.35 18.86 -18.33
C ASP A 418 -12.16 18.43 -16.87
N LEU A 419 -11.72 17.19 -16.65
CA LEU A 419 -11.56 16.64 -15.31
C LEU A 419 -10.31 17.18 -14.61
N VAL A 420 -9.35 17.74 -15.32
CA VAL A 420 -8.21 18.44 -14.72
C VAL A 420 -8.69 19.67 -13.98
N ASP A 421 -9.57 20.47 -14.61
CA ASP A 421 -10.24 21.62 -13.95
C ASP A 421 -11.20 21.11 -12.85
N ALA A 422 -11.92 20.02 -13.10
CA ALA A 422 -12.84 19.45 -12.10
C ALA A 422 -12.12 19.00 -10.84
N HIS A 423 -10.94 18.36 -10.93
CA HIS A 423 -10.13 17.97 -9.77
C HIS A 423 -9.67 19.17 -8.94
N GLN A 424 -9.53 20.33 -9.54
CA GLN A 424 -9.18 21.58 -8.86
C GLN A 424 -10.41 22.32 -8.30
N ASN A 425 -11.61 22.09 -8.86
CA ASN A 425 -12.81 22.86 -8.59
C ASN A 425 -14.08 21.99 -8.44
N TYR A 426 -14.00 20.92 -7.65
CA TYR A 426 -15.14 20.02 -7.37
C TYR A 426 -16.43 20.73 -6.89
N PRO A 427 -16.38 21.81 -6.08
CA PRO A 427 -17.61 22.51 -5.67
C PRO A 427 -18.46 23.00 -6.85
N ARG A 428 -17.86 23.41 -7.96
CA ARG A 428 -18.56 23.81 -9.18
C ARG A 428 -19.41 22.69 -9.78
N TRP A 429 -18.97 21.44 -9.60
CA TRP A 429 -19.62 20.26 -10.14
C TRP A 429 -20.62 19.62 -9.17
N GLY A 430 -20.86 20.22 -7.99
CA GLY A 430 -21.83 19.73 -7.01
C GLY A 430 -21.51 18.37 -6.41
N MET A 431 -20.24 17.95 -6.44
CA MET A 431 -19.81 16.67 -5.89
C MET A 431 -19.41 16.79 -4.42
N ALA A 432 -19.93 15.90 -3.57
CA ALA A 432 -19.54 15.81 -2.17
C ALA A 432 -18.12 15.23 -2.01
N GLN A 433 -17.43 15.58 -0.91
CA GLN A 433 -16.04 15.10 -0.66
C GLN A 433 -15.86 13.56 -0.79
N PRO A 434 -16.77 12.72 -0.26
CA PRO A 434 -16.62 11.27 -0.43
C PRO A 434 -16.70 10.81 -1.89
N GLN A 435 -17.48 11.51 -2.72
CA GLN A 435 -17.59 11.23 -4.15
C GLN A 435 -16.32 11.65 -4.90
N GLN A 436 -15.79 12.83 -4.58
CA GLN A 436 -14.54 13.34 -5.15
C GLN A 436 -13.37 12.41 -4.92
N ALA A 437 -13.24 11.88 -3.70
CA ALA A 437 -12.16 10.96 -3.32
C ALA A 437 -12.20 9.61 -4.05
N ARG A 438 -13.32 9.27 -4.70
CA ARG A 438 -13.50 8.03 -5.46
C ARG A 438 -13.18 8.17 -6.94
N VAL A 439 -13.24 9.38 -7.50
CA VAL A 439 -12.91 9.63 -8.91
C VAL A 439 -11.43 9.32 -9.15
N ALA A 440 -11.15 8.48 -10.14
CA ALA A 440 -9.79 8.10 -10.46
C ALA A 440 -8.96 9.31 -10.91
N PRO A 441 -7.79 9.59 -10.27
CA PRO A 441 -7.04 10.83 -10.47
C PRO A 441 -6.37 10.94 -11.85
N ASP A 442 -6.24 9.83 -12.56
CA ASP A 442 -5.68 9.75 -13.91
C ASP A 442 -6.68 10.13 -15.02
N ARG A 443 -7.96 10.30 -14.67
CA ARG A 443 -8.98 10.74 -15.64
C ARG A 443 -8.90 12.23 -15.88
N LYS A 444 -8.84 12.64 -17.16
CA LYS A 444 -8.62 14.02 -17.57
C LYS A 444 -9.75 14.62 -18.41
N SER A 445 -10.56 13.78 -19.02
CA SER A 445 -11.70 14.21 -19.84
C SER A 445 -12.89 13.29 -19.67
N MET A 446 -14.09 13.84 -19.76
CA MET A 446 -15.35 13.09 -19.68
C MET A 446 -16.40 13.70 -20.59
N LEU A 447 -17.20 12.85 -21.22
CA LEU A 447 -18.35 13.22 -22.05
C LEU A 447 -19.53 12.33 -21.66
N SER A 448 -20.67 12.94 -21.41
CA SER A 448 -21.89 12.27 -20.96
C SER A 448 -23.08 12.62 -21.88
N VAL A 449 -23.91 11.63 -22.18
CA VAL A 449 -25.15 11.83 -22.96
C VAL A 449 -26.33 11.17 -22.25
N PRO A 450 -27.51 11.81 -22.28
CA PRO A 450 -28.72 11.23 -21.70
C PRO A 450 -29.23 10.05 -22.56
N VAL A 451 -29.68 9.00 -21.87
CA VAL A 451 -30.33 7.84 -22.46
C VAL A 451 -31.84 8.04 -22.31
N PHE A 452 -32.53 8.23 -23.42
CA PHE A 452 -33.95 8.46 -23.44
C PHE A 452 -34.73 7.18 -23.71
N ARG A 453 -35.78 6.93 -22.95
CA ARG A 453 -36.77 5.91 -23.30
C ARG A 453 -37.69 6.47 -24.39
N ASP A 454 -37.74 5.82 -25.54
CA ASP A 454 -38.62 6.19 -26.64
C ASP A 454 -40.09 6.06 -26.20
N SER A 455 -40.86 7.10 -26.47
CA SER A 455 -42.31 7.11 -26.23
C SER A 455 -43.00 7.48 -27.53
N GLN A 456 -43.62 6.50 -28.18
CA GLN A 456 -44.34 6.71 -29.45
C GLN A 456 -45.48 7.73 -29.35
N SER A 457 -45.92 8.05 -28.13
CA SER A 457 -47.07 8.93 -27.89
C SER A 457 -46.66 10.37 -27.46
N ALA A 458 -45.36 10.68 -27.33
CA ALA A 458 -44.90 11.97 -26.83
C ALA A 458 -43.78 12.55 -27.71
N PRO A 459 -43.70 13.89 -27.84
CA PRO A 459 -42.55 14.53 -28.50
C PRO A 459 -41.25 14.21 -27.74
N ARG A 460 -40.12 14.20 -28.46
CA ARG A 460 -38.82 13.83 -27.92
C ARG A 460 -38.40 14.62 -26.67
N GLU A 461 -38.82 15.85 -26.56
CA GLU A 461 -38.57 16.71 -25.42
C GLU A 461 -39.21 16.20 -24.12
N ALA A 462 -40.28 15.40 -24.25
CA ALA A 462 -40.98 14.77 -23.12
C ALA A 462 -40.52 13.36 -22.78
N TRP A 463 -39.60 12.76 -23.55
CA TRP A 463 -39.11 11.41 -23.27
C TRP A 463 -38.36 11.33 -21.95
N PRO A 464 -38.64 10.36 -21.09
CA PRO A 464 -37.94 10.26 -19.81
C PRO A 464 -36.46 9.90 -20.01
N VAL A 465 -35.59 10.52 -19.25
CA VAL A 465 -34.18 10.13 -19.14
C VAL A 465 -34.07 8.93 -18.20
N VAL A 466 -33.82 7.77 -18.76
CA VAL A 466 -33.75 6.49 -18.01
C VAL A 466 -32.35 6.14 -17.55
N GLY A 467 -31.34 6.81 -18.09
CA GLY A 467 -29.95 6.62 -17.71
C GLY A 467 -29.05 7.70 -18.31
N ILE A 468 -27.78 7.67 -17.96
CA ILE A 468 -26.73 8.50 -18.57
C ILE A 468 -25.62 7.58 -19.06
N LEU A 469 -25.28 7.67 -20.33
CA LEU A 469 -24.13 6.99 -20.92
C LEU A 469 -22.95 7.95 -20.93
N SER A 470 -21.81 7.51 -20.41
CA SER A 470 -20.61 8.35 -20.30
C SER A 470 -19.38 7.61 -20.83
N VAL A 471 -18.46 8.40 -21.36
CA VAL A 471 -17.09 7.99 -21.68
C VAL A 471 -16.13 8.92 -20.95
N ASP A 472 -15.03 8.38 -20.43
CA ASP A 472 -13.93 9.15 -19.86
C ASP A 472 -12.58 8.64 -20.39
N SER A 473 -11.55 9.48 -20.31
CA SER A 473 -10.21 9.18 -20.83
C SER A 473 -9.10 9.78 -19.97
N SER A 474 -7.92 9.17 -19.99
CA SER A 474 -6.69 9.73 -19.41
C SER A 474 -6.07 10.85 -20.27
N THR A 475 -6.59 11.09 -21.47
CA THR A 475 -6.13 12.16 -22.37
C THR A 475 -6.76 13.50 -21.98
N PRO A 476 -5.98 14.60 -21.89
CA PRO A 476 -6.54 15.94 -21.68
C PRO A 476 -7.60 16.32 -22.72
N LEU A 477 -8.66 17.00 -22.32
CA LEU A 477 -9.81 17.28 -23.18
C LEU A 477 -9.44 17.91 -24.54
N PRO A 478 -8.54 18.90 -24.64
CA PRO A 478 -8.15 19.48 -25.93
C PRO A 478 -7.47 18.50 -26.88
N GLU A 479 -6.84 17.46 -26.33
CA GLU A 479 -6.05 16.46 -27.08
C GLU A 479 -6.86 15.23 -27.47
N THR A 480 -8.08 15.08 -26.96
CA THR A 480 -8.92 13.91 -27.22
C THR A 480 -9.45 13.83 -28.65
N GLY A 481 -9.57 14.96 -29.33
CA GLY A 481 -10.35 15.08 -30.58
C GLY A 481 -11.87 15.06 -30.38
N TRP A 482 -12.36 15.12 -29.13
CA TRP A 482 -13.80 15.17 -28.82
C TRP A 482 -14.38 16.56 -29.04
N VAL A 483 -13.56 17.58 -29.03
CA VAL A 483 -13.98 18.98 -29.14
C VAL A 483 -13.32 19.69 -30.32
N GLN A 484 -14.06 20.60 -30.94
CA GLN A 484 -13.50 21.57 -31.87
C GLN A 484 -13.26 22.89 -31.15
N ALA A 485 -12.09 23.48 -31.37
CA ALA A 485 -11.81 24.82 -30.90
C ALA A 485 -12.64 25.84 -31.71
N LEU A 486 -13.66 26.40 -31.12
CA LEU A 486 -14.51 27.43 -31.75
C LEU A 486 -14.01 28.86 -31.45
N GLY A 487 -12.71 29.14 -31.64
CA GLY A 487 -12.13 30.48 -31.45
C GLY A 487 -11.98 30.89 -29.98
N VAL A 488 -11.34 32.03 -29.72
CA VAL A 488 -10.87 32.47 -28.39
C VAL A 488 -12.01 32.82 -27.40
N GLU A 489 -13.26 32.99 -27.87
CA GLU A 489 -14.37 33.46 -27.03
C GLU A 489 -15.54 32.46 -26.86
N ARG A 490 -15.49 31.25 -27.42
CA ARG A 490 -16.58 30.27 -27.30
C ARG A 490 -16.12 29.01 -26.61
N ALA A 491 -17.00 28.49 -25.74
CA ALA A 491 -16.78 27.18 -25.11
C ALA A 491 -16.57 26.09 -26.19
N PRO A 492 -15.67 25.12 -25.96
CA PRO A 492 -15.43 24.03 -26.91
C PRO A 492 -16.71 23.25 -27.17
N ALA A 493 -17.05 23.06 -28.45
CA ALA A 493 -18.19 22.24 -28.86
C ALA A 493 -17.76 20.81 -29.16
N VAL A 494 -18.57 19.84 -28.75
CA VAL A 494 -18.33 18.42 -29.08
C VAL A 494 -18.45 18.22 -30.58
N THR A 495 -17.55 17.42 -31.19
CA THR A 495 -17.61 17.12 -32.61
C THR A 495 -18.85 16.33 -32.96
N THR A 496 -19.46 16.60 -34.12
CA THR A 496 -20.68 15.92 -34.58
C THR A 496 -20.47 14.41 -34.63
N GLU A 497 -19.32 13.94 -35.10
CA GLU A 497 -19.00 12.51 -35.19
C GLU A 497 -19.07 11.81 -33.81
N VAL A 498 -18.48 12.42 -32.78
CA VAL A 498 -18.49 11.85 -31.42
C VAL A 498 -19.90 11.85 -30.81
N ILE A 499 -20.68 12.93 -31.05
CA ILE A 499 -22.08 12.98 -30.62
C ILE A 499 -22.92 11.88 -31.28
N ASP A 500 -22.76 11.67 -32.58
CA ASP A 500 -23.49 10.65 -33.33
C ASP A 500 -23.17 9.25 -32.85
N ILE A 501 -21.90 8.95 -32.60
CA ILE A 501 -21.47 7.68 -32.01
C ILE A 501 -22.16 7.48 -30.66
N LEU A 502 -22.00 8.41 -29.72
CA LEU A 502 -22.57 8.30 -28.36
C LEU A 502 -24.10 8.19 -28.37
N THR A 503 -24.78 9.00 -29.20
CA THR A 503 -26.23 8.98 -29.30
C THR A 503 -26.73 7.64 -29.89
N THR A 504 -26.01 7.06 -30.81
CA THR A 504 -26.31 5.73 -31.35
C THR A 504 -26.23 4.65 -30.27
N PHE A 505 -25.16 4.64 -29.48
CA PHE A 505 -25.01 3.69 -28.38
C PHE A 505 -25.96 3.96 -27.24
N ALA A 506 -26.32 5.23 -26.95
CA ALA A 506 -27.37 5.58 -26.00
C ALA A 506 -28.71 4.97 -26.36
N ARG A 507 -29.06 4.95 -27.67
CA ARG A 507 -30.29 4.26 -28.15
C ARG A 507 -30.20 2.75 -27.97
N VAL A 508 -29.04 2.14 -28.20
CA VAL A 508 -28.81 0.71 -27.90
C VAL A 508 -29.02 0.43 -26.42
N CYS A 509 -28.41 1.23 -25.53
CA CYS A 509 -28.59 1.12 -24.08
C CYS A 509 -30.07 1.31 -23.67
N ALA A 510 -30.78 2.26 -24.27
CA ALA A 510 -32.21 2.45 -24.01
C ALA A 510 -33.05 1.21 -24.31
N ARG A 511 -32.75 0.52 -25.41
CA ARG A 511 -33.43 -0.74 -25.77
C ARG A 511 -33.09 -1.90 -24.84
N LEU A 512 -31.85 -1.93 -24.33
CA LEU A 512 -31.42 -2.94 -23.36
C LEU A 512 -32.04 -2.72 -21.97
N LEU A 513 -32.40 -1.47 -21.66
CA LEU A 513 -33.03 -1.10 -20.38
C LEU A 513 -34.57 -1.29 -20.39
N GLY A 514 -35.16 -1.68 -21.51
CA GLY A 514 -36.60 -1.90 -21.69
C GLY A 514 -37.36 -0.61 -21.90
#